data_2152f611f707e6afe07c09b14ca68445
#
_entry.id   2152f611f707e6afe07c09b14ca68445
#
_cell.length_a   1.000
_cell.length_b   1.000
_cell.length_c   1.000
_cell.angle_alpha   90.00
_cell.angle_beta   90.00
_cell.angle_gamma   90.00
#
_symmetry.space_group_name_H-M   'P 1'
#
loop_
_entity.id
_entity.type
_entity.pdbx_description
1 polymer ?
#
loop_
_entity_poly.entity_id
_entity_poly.type
_entity_poly.pdbx_seq_one_letter_code
_entity_poly.pdbx_strand_id
1 'polypeptide(L)'
;MKILITGGKTATALKLIKAFNHDEILLGDYGDMPKISTSSYAFTELGQWNADVLAHNLLTKCLDKGVDMLLPLYEAEIEALSKSLVLFEEFGLKVLLPKNPEIKQEKWKDCCVFDEGRLVYSSTDIVLSGNENLNGAYSFYNENKDIVLISIPNPS
;
A
#
# COMPACT_ATOMS: atom_id res chain seq x y z
N MET A 1 9.59 -11.80 2.80
CA MET A 1 9.85 -10.36 2.67
C MET A 1 9.09 -9.59 3.76
N LYS A 2 9.51 -8.40 4.03
CA LYS A 2 8.86 -7.55 5.03
C LYS A 2 8.17 -6.39 4.32
N ILE A 3 6.86 -6.24 4.55
CA ILE A 3 6.08 -5.20 3.91
C ILE A 3 5.52 -4.21 4.93
N LEU A 4 5.58 -2.92 4.59
CA LEU A 4 4.91 -1.85 5.33
C LEU A 4 3.69 -1.41 4.55
N ILE A 5 2.51 -1.49 5.17
CA ILE A 5 1.26 -0.99 4.63
C ILE A 5 0.89 0.25 5.44
N THR A 6 0.73 1.40 4.78
CA THR A 6 0.33 2.62 5.47
C THR A 6 -1.18 2.64 5.70
N GLY A 7 -1.67 3.61 6.46
CA GLY A 7 -3.08 3.60 6.83
C GLY A 7 -3.45 2.41 7.70
N GLY A 8 -2.50 1.93 8.50
CA GLY A 8 -2.61 0.68 9.24
C GLY A 8 -3.75 0.61 10.25
N LYS A 9 -4.30 1.76 10.64
CA LYS A 9 -5.47 1.80 11.54
C LYS A 9 -6.79 1.71 10.79
N THR A 10 -6.78 1.62 9.47
CA THR A 10 -8.00 1.62 8.65
C THR A 10 -8.47 0.20 8.31
N ALA A 11 -9.76 0.07 8.06
CA ALA A 11 -10.33 -1.20 7.60
C ALA A 11 -9.75 -1.63 6.25
N THR A 12 -9.40 -0.68 5.39
CA THR A 12 -8.80 -0.96 4.09
C THR A 12 -7.48 -1.72 4.23
N ALA A 13 -6.60 -1.24 5.12
CA ALA A 13 -5.33 -1.94 5.37
C ALA A 13 -5.57 -3.36 5.88
N LEU A 14 -6.52 -3.54 6.79
CA LEU A 14 -6.84 -4.86 7.33
C LEU A 14 -7.35 -5.83 6.26
N LYS A 15 -8.08 -5.33 5.26
CA LYS A 15 -8.52 -6.17 4.14
C LYS A 15 -7.36 -6.60 3.26
N LEU A 16 -6.35 -5.76 3.13
CA LEU A 16 -5.23 -6.01 2.24
C LEU A 16 -4.15 -6.93 2.82
N ILE A 17 -4.13 -7.15 4.12
CA ILE A 17 -3.13 -8.06 4.72
C ILE A 17 -3.23 -9.48 4.17
N LYS A 18 -4.40 -9.89 3.70
CA LYS A 18 -4.60 -11.23 3.12
C LYS A 18 -3.77 -11.46 1.87
N ALA A 19 -3.43 -10.39 1.16
CA ALA A 19 -2.59 -10.47 -0.04
C ALA A 19 -1.13 -10.80 0.28
N PHE A 20 -0.73 -10.65 1.53
CA PHE A 20 0.67 -10.76 1.96
C PHE A 20 0.86 -11.77 3.09
N ASN A 21 0.04 -12.81 3.10
CA ASN A 21 0.03 -13.80 4.19
C ASN A 21 1.33 -14.61 4.32
N HIS A 22 2.22 -14.55 3.33
CA HIS A 22 3.55 -15.18 3.37
C HIS A 22 4.66 -14.20 3.75
N ASP A 23 4.31 -12.95 4.01
CA ASP A 23 5.27 -11.88 4.32
C ASP A 23 5.13 -11.46 5.78
N GLU A 24 6.18 -10.84 6.31
CA GLU A 24 6.12 -10.16 7.59
C GLU A 24 5.46 -8.80 7.36
N ILE A 25 4.33 -8.54 8.02
CA ILE A 25 3.52 -7.36 7.78
C ILE A 25 3.64 -6.35 8.91
N LEU A 26 4.01 -5.11 8.56
CA LEU A 26 3.92 -3.97 9.44
C LEU A 26 2.78 -3.07 8.97
N LEU A 27 1.86 -2.74 9.88
CA LEU A 27 0.81 -1.77 9.64
C LEU A 27 1.26 -0.44 10.23
N GLY A 28 1.62 0.50 9.36
CA GLY A 28 2.11 1.81 9.78
C GLY A 28 1.04 2.88 9.70
N ASP A 29 1.03 3.80 10.64
CA ASP A 29 0.14 4.93 10.59
C ASP A 29 0.70 6.08 11.41
N TYR A 30 0.05 7.23 11.30
CA TYR A 30 0.47 8.48 11.93
C TYR A 30 -0.27 8.70 13.24
N GLY A 31 0.35 9.43 14.16
CA GLY A 31 -0.22 9.70 15.46
C GLY A 31 -0.11 8.49 16.41
N ASP A 32 -1.05 8.39 17.33
CA ASP A 32 -1.06 7.32 18.31
C ASP A 32 -1.36 5.96 17.68
N MET A 33 -0.59 4.95 18.06
CA MET A 33 -0.69 3.62 17.49
C MET A 33 -1.20 2.60 18.53
N PRO A 34 -2.00 1.63 18.08
CA PRO A 34 -2.36 0.50 18.95
C PRO A 34 -1.12 -0.26 19.38
N LYS A 35 -1.10 -0.71 20.64
CA LYS A 35 -0.01 -1.50 21.20
C LYS A 35 -0.31 -3.00 21.14
N ILE A 36 -0.98 -3.41 20.07
CA ILE A 36 -1.40 -4.78 19.87
C ILE A 36 -0.58 -5.36 18.72
N SER A 37 -0.10 -6.57 18.87
CA SER A 37 0.49 -7.33 17.78
C SER A 37 -0.19 -8.69 17.70
N THR A 38 -0.26 -9.23 16.49
CA THR A 38 -0.81 -10.55 16.24
C THR A 38 0.27 -11.41 15.56
N SER A 39 -0.03 -12.69 15.36
CA SER A 39 0.85 -13.55 14.57
C SER A 39 0.90 -13.14 13.10
N SER A 40 -0.10 -12.35 12.63
CA SER A 40 -0.23 -11.95 11.23
C SER A 40 0.38 -10.59 10.93
N TYR A 41 0.44 -9.70 11.89
CA TYR A 41 0.95 -8.34 11.67
C TYR A 41 1.33 -7.65 12.99
N ALA A 42 2.13 -6.61 12.87
CA ALA A 42 2.45 -5.71 13.98
C ALA A 42 2.21 -4.27 13.54
N PHE A 43 1.91 -3.40 14.49
CA PHE A 43 1.79 -1.96 14.21
C PHE A 43 3.13 -1.27 14.33
N THR A 44 3.35 -0.22 13.54
CA THR A 44 4.53 0.64 13.66
C THR A 44 4.12 2.10 13.51
N GLU A 45 4.80 2.96 14.27
CA GLU A 45 4.54 4.38 14.24
C GLU A 45 5.27 5.04 13.07
N LEU A 46 4.56 5.89 12.32
CA LEU A 46 5.13 6.70 11.26
C LEU A 46 5.40 8.15 11.68
N GLY A 47 5.10 8.49 12.95
CA GLY A 47 5.29 9.83 13.48
C GLY A 47 4.09 10.73 13.26
N GLN A 48 4.33 12.03 13.25
CA GLN A 48 3.28 13.01 12.99
C GLN A 48 3.06 13.17 11.49
N TRP A 49 1.79 13.36 11.12
CA TRP A 49 1.47 13.64 9.71
C TRP A 49 2.07 14.98 9.30
N ASN A 50 2.91 14.96 8.27
CA ASN A 50 3.49 16.15 7.69
C ASN A 50 3.57 15.96 6.18
N ALA A 51 2.65 16.61 5.46
CA ALA A 51 2.53 16.46 4.01
C ALA A 51 3.78 16.88 3.24
N ASP A 52 4.63 17.73 3.83
CA ASP A 52 5.82 18.26 3.15
C ASP A 52 6.98 17.27 3.10
N VAL A 53 6.97 16.25 3.95
CA VAL A 53 8.12 15.33 4.08
C VAL A 53 7.72 13.85 3.99
N LEU A 54 6.60 13.54 3.38
CA LEU A 54 6.06 12.17 3.36
C LEU A 54 7.01 11.15 2.77
N ALA A 55 7.54 11.42 1.57
CA ALA A 55 8.42 10.45 0.91
C ALA A 55 9.71 10.22 1.72
N HIS A 56 10.32 11.28 2.20
CA HIS A 56 11.53 11.19 3.01
C HIS A 56 11.28 10.43 4.32
N ASN A 57 10.18 10.73 5.00
CA ASN A 57 9.83 10.06 6.24
C ASN A 57 9.58 8.56 6.02
N LEU A 58 8.84 8.21 4.96
CA LEU A 58 8.56 6.81 4.65
C LEU A 58 9.84 6.05 4.27
N LEU A 59 10.72 6.68 3.51
CA LEU A 59 12.01 6.07 3.18
C LEU A 59 12.80 5.75 4.45
N THR A 60 12.92 6.73 5.34
CA THR A 60 13.64 6.57 6.60
C THR A 60 13.04 5.44 7.45
N LYS A 61 11.71 5.43 7.59
CA LYS A 61 11.04 4.39 8.38
C LYS A 61 11.22 2.99 7.77
N CYS A 62 11.14 2.88 6.45
CA CYS A 62 11.37 1.60 5.78
C CYS A 62 12.79 1.09 6.03
N LEU A 63 13.78 1.97 5.92
CA LEU A 63 15.18 1.59 6.14
C LEU A 63 15.41 1.20 7.60
N ASP A 64 14.89 1.98 8.55
CA ASP A 64 15.04 1.71 9.98
C ASP A 64 14.42 0.39 10.41
N LYS A 65 13.33 -0.01 9.78
CA LYS A 65 12.59 -1.23 10.11
C LYS A 65 12.96 -2.44 9.25
N GLY A 66 13.88 -2.28 8.31
CA GLY A 66 14.27 -3.37 7.42
C GLY A 66 13.17 -3.82 6.48
N VAL A 67 12.35 -2.88 6.03
CA VAL A 67 11.24 -3.15 5.12
C VAL A 67 11.74 -3.34 3.69
N ASP A 68 11.21 -4.33 2.99
CA ASP A 68 11.55 -4.62 1.59
C ASP A 68 10.54 -4.02 0.61
N MET A 69 9.28 -3.93 1.02
CA MET A 69 8.19 -3.43 0.17
C MET A 69 7.33 -2.44 0.93
N LEU A 70 6.85 -1.42 0.21
CA LEU A 70 5.97 -0.39 0.77
C LEU A 70 4.68 -0.34 -0.05
N LEU A 71 3.54 -0.45 0.63
CA LEU A 71 2.22 -0.24 0.02
C LEU A 71 1.59 1.00 0.63
N PRO A 72 1.63 2.15 -0.06
CA PRO A 72 1.03 3.37 0.45
C PRO A 72 -0.48 3.40 0.17
N LEU A 73 -1.27 3.89 1.12
CA LEU A 73 -2.71 4.01 0.94
C LEU A 73 -3.23 5.44 0.98
N TYR A 74 -2.59 6.35 1.70
CA TYR A 74 -3.05 7.74 1.75
C TYR A 74 -2.79 8.48 0.43
N GLU A 75 -3.76 9.28 -0.01
CA GLU A 75 -3.65 10.01 -1.28
C GLU A 75 -2.36 10.84 -1.40
N ALA A 76 -2.03 11.60 -0.36
CA ALA A 76 -0.83 12.45 -0.39
C ALA A 76 0.45 11.62 -0.41
N GLU A 77 0.46 10.44 0.22
CA GLU A 77 1.59 9.52 0.14
C GLU A 77 1.78 9.01 -1.28
N ILE A 78 0.67 8.60 -1.92
CA ILE A 78 0.69 8.11 -3.30
C ILE A 78 1.25 9.17 -4.24
N GLU A 79 0.79 10.41 -4.10
CA GLU A 79 1.29 11.52 -4.91
C GLU A 79 2.78 11.79 -4.68
N ALA A 80 3.20 11.83 -3.43
CA ALA A 80 4.60 12.09 -3.08
C ALA A 80 5.52 10.96 -3.55
N LEU A 81 5.10 9.70 -3.34
CA LEU A 81 5.90 8.54 -3.71
C LEU A 81 5.99 8.35 -5.21
N SER A 82 4.95 8.73 -5.97
CA SER A 82 4.99 8.62 -7.44
C SER A 82 6.12 9.44 -8.05
N LYS A 83 6.55 10.47 -7.36
CA LYS A 83 7.67 11.33 -7.78
C LYS A 83 9.02 10.85 -7.26
N SER A 84 9.04 9.83 -6.41
CA SER A 84 10.24 9.37 -5.70
C SER A 84 10.54 7.89 -5.91
N LEU A 85 9.90 7.24 -6.89
CA LEU A 85 10.05 5.80 -7.10
C LEU A 85 11.50 5.39 -7.37
N VAL A 86 12.22 6.18 -8.16
CA VAL A 86 13.63 5.91 -8.48
C VAL A 86 14.49 5.96 -7.22
N LEU A 87 14.23 6.94 -6.35
CA LEU A 87 14.98 7.06 -5.09
C LEU A 87 14.79 5.82 -4.20
N PHE A 88 13.55 5.35 -4.08
CA PHE A 88 13.27 4.15 -3.28
C PHE A 88 13.95 2.91 -3.89
N GLU A 89 13.92 2.79 -5.21
CA GLU A 89 14.57 1.69 -5.91
C GLU A 89 16.08 1.68 -5.67
N GLU A 90 16.72 2.85 -5.64
CA GLU A 90 18.16 2.97 -5.35
C GLU A 90 18.51 2.43 -3.96
N PHE A 91 17.58 2.48 -3.00
CA PHE A 91 17.77 1.93 -1.67
C PHE A 91 17.29 0.47 -1.54
N GLY A 92 16.93 -0.16 -2.66
CA GLY A 92 16.48 -1.54 -2.66
C GLY A 92 15.06 -1.73 -2.15
N LEU A 93 14.27 -0.66 -2.10
CA LEU A 93 12.89 -0.69 -1.63
C LEU A 93 11.93 -0.74 -2.81
N LYS A 94 11.00 -1.69 -2.75
CA LYS A 94 9.96 -1.84 -3.76
C LYS A 94 8.72 -1.09 -3.29
N VAL A 95 8.24 -0.16 -4.10
CA VAL A 95 7.00 0.55 -3.83
C VAL A 95 5.91 -0.05 -4.72
N LEU A 96 4.85 -0.57 -4.11
CA LEU A 96 3.73 -1.15 -4.84
C LEU A 96 2.80 -0.03 -5.30
N LEU A 97 3.18 0.59 -6.42
CA LEU A 97 2.51 1.75 -6.95
C LEU A 97 2.81 1.85 -8.46
N PRO A 98 1.82 2.16 -9.31
CA PRO A 98 2.08 2.40 -10.72
C PRO A 98 2.84 3.72 -10.92
N LYS A 99 3.48 3.89 -12.07
CA LYS A 99 4.27 5.09 -12.35
C LYS A 99 3.45 6.37 -12.39
N ASN A 100 2.23 6.28 -12.90
CA ASN A 100 1.31 7.42 -13.02
C ASN A 100 -0.01 7.06 -12.34
N PRO A 101 -0.07 7.12 -11.01
CA PRO A 101 -1.29 6.73 -10.30
C PRO A 101 -2.42 7.73 -10.56
N GLU A 102 -3.61 7.19 -10.78
CA GLU A 102 -4.83 7.97 -10.88
C GLU A 102 -5.61 7.78 -9.58
N ILE A 103 -5.81 8.86 -8.83
CA ILE A 103 -6.46 8.80 -7.53
C ILE A 103 -7.95 9.05 -7.68
N LYS A 104 -8.74 8.04 -7.30
CA LYS A 104 -10.19 8.13 -7.27
C LYS A 104 -10.71 7.53 -5.98
N GLN A 105 -11.62 8.22 -5.33
CA GLN A 105 -12.32 7.70 -4.16
C GLN A 105 -13.62 7.05 -4.61
N GLU A 106 -13.68 5.73 -4.57
CA GLU A 106 -14.86 4.97 -4.94
C GLU A 106 -15.16 3.93 -3.88
N LYS A 107 -16.43 3.62 -3.71
CA LYS A 107 -16.84 2.48 -2.89
C LYS A 107 -16.50 1.22 -3.66
N TRP A 108 -15.93 0.25 -2.97
CA TRP A 108 -15.53 -1.00 -3.60
C TRP A 108 -15.85 -2.19 -2.69
N LYS A 109 -16.00 -3.34 -3.31
CA LYS A 109 -16.31 -4.59 -2.62
C LYS A 109 -15.14 -5.55 -2.67
N ASP A 110 -14.53 -5.69 -3.83
CA ASP A 110 -13.46 -6.65 -4.07
C ASP A 110 -12.17 -5.94 -4.45
N CYS A 111 -11.05 -6.59 -4.16
CA CYS A 111 -9.74 -6.03 -4.41
C CYS A 111 -8.78 -7.08 -4.97
N CYS A 112 -7.73 -6.60 -5.59
CA CYS A 112 -6.66 -7.41 -6.10
C CYS A 112 -5.33 -6.68 -5.91
N VAL A 113 -4.23 -7.43 -5.97
CA VAL A 113 -2.89 -6.86 -5.86
C VAL A 113 -2.07 -7.36 -7.02
N PHE A 114 -1.41 -6.43 -7.70
CA PHE A 114 -0.45 -6.71 -8.76
C PHE A 114 0.95 -6.37 -8.31
N ASP A 115 1.90 -7.21 -8.68
CA ASP A 115 3.31 -7.00 -8.46
C ASP A 115 4.00 -6.99 -9.82
N GLU A 116 4.40 -5.81 -10.26
CA GLU A 116 5.04 -5.58 -11.55
C GLU A 116 4.26 -6.23 -12.72
N GLY A 117 2.97 -5.97 -12.76
CA GLY A 117 2.10 -6.46 -13.82
C GLY A 117 1.53 -7.85 -13.62
N ARG A 118 1.99 -8.56 -12.60
CA ARG A 118 1.52 -9.92 -12.32
C ARG A 118 0.49 -9.90 -11.20
N LEU A 119 -0.66 -10.54 -11.41
CA LEU A 119 -1.68 -10.69 -10.37
C LEU A 119 -1.17 -11.65 -9.30
N VAL A 120 -1.02 -11.17 -8.06
CA VAL A 120 -0.56 -11.98 -6.94
C VAL A 120 -1.66 -12.29 -5.93
N TYR A 121 -2.76 -11.56 -5.96
CA TYR A 121 -3.87 -11.78 -5.07
C TYR A 121 -5.17 -11.20 -5.67
N SER A 122 -6.26 -11.92 -5.48
CA SER A 122 -7.61 -11.41 -5.75
C SER A 122 -8.56 -11.91 -4.67
N SER A 123 -9.46 -11.05 -4.21
CA SER A 123 -10.47 -11.41 -3.21
C SER A 123 -11.61 -12.27 -3.78
N THR A 124 -11.67 -12.42 -5.10
CA THR A 124 -12.68 -13.26 -5.79
C THR A 124 -12.01 -14.11 -6.85
N ASP A 125 -12.76 -15.05 -7.42
CA ASP A 125 -12.29 -15.95 -8.47
C ASP A 125 -12.31 -15.32 -9.87
N ILE A 126 -12.42 -14.01 -9.98
CA ILE A 126 -12.43 -13.32 -11.27
C ILE A 126 -11.06 -13.40 -11.92
N VAL A 127 -11.02 -13.74 -13.20
CA VAL A 127 -9.80 -13.72 -13.99
C VAL A 127 -9.56 -12.28 -14.46
N LEU A 128 -8.49 -11.69 -13.97
CA LEU A 128 -8.05 -10.36 -14.39
C LEU A 128 -6.78 -10.49 -15.21
N SER A 129 -6.76 -9.82 -16.35
CA SER A 129 -5.57 -9.78 -17.20
C SER A 129 -4.59 -8.76 -16.63
N GLY A 130 -3.38 -9.21 -16.27
CA GLY A 130 -2.33 -8.31 -15.86
C GLY A 130 -1.72 -7.59 -17.05
N ASN A 131 -1.14 -6.43 -16.80
CA ASN A 131 -0.29 -5.75 -17.76
C ASN A 131 0.85 -5.07 -17.00
N GLU A 132 1.92 -4.74 -17.70
CA GLU A 132 3.15 -4.23 -17.08
C GLU A 132 2.99 -2.91 -16.33
N ASN A 133 1.90 -2.17 -16.58
CA ASN A 133 1.63 -0.89 -15.92
C ASN A 133 0.91 -1.04 -14.57
N LEU A 134 0.41 -2.24 -14.28
CA LEU A 134 -0.29 -2.49 -13.02
C LEU A 134 0.70 -2.88 -11.93
N ASN A 135 0.69 -2.11 -10.86
CA ASN A 135 1.53 -2.38 -9.69
C ASN A 135 0.84 -1.77 -8.46
N GLY A 136 0.57 -2.56 -7.45
CA GLY A 136 -0.09 -2.10 -6.24
C GLY A 136 -1.43 -2.77 -5.99
N ALA A 137 -2.25 -2.15 -5.16
CA ALA A 137 -3.56 -2.64 -4.75
C ALA A 137 -4.66 -1.90 -5.51
N TYR A 138 -5.58 -2.66 -6.06
CA TYR A 138 -6.68 -2.13 -6.88
C TYR A 138 -8.01 -2.67 -6.38
N SER A 139 -9.04 -1.85 -6.50
CA SER A 139 -10.42 -2.26 -6.26
C SER A 139 -11.14 -2.49 -7.58
N PHE A 140 -12.19 -3.29 -7.54
CA PHE A 140 -13.02 -3.54 -8.72
C PHE A 140 -14.42 -4.00 -8.32
N TYR A 141 -15.34 -3.86 -9.27
CA TYR A 141 -16.67 -4.43 -9.16
C TYR A 141 -16.77 -5.62 -10.11
N ASN A 142 -17.43 -6.69 -9.67
CA ASN A 142 -17.57 -7.91 -10.45
C ASN A 142 -18.18 -7.70 -11.84
N GLU A 143 -19.06 -6.70 -11.98
CA GLU A 143 -19.82 -6.47 -13.20
C GLU A 143 -19.01 -5.83 -14.32
N ASN A 144 -18.11 -4.90 -13.97
CA ASN A 144 -17.42 -4.08 -14.96
C ASN A 144 -15.97 -4.48 -15.22
N LYS A 145 -15.34 -5.23 -14.32
CA LYS A 145 -13.91 -5.58 -14.37
C LYS A 145 -12.97 -4.36 -14.50
N ASP A 146 -13.51 -3.16 -14.30
CA ASP A 146 -12.68 -1.96 -14.25
C ASP A 146 -11.97 -1.91 -12.91
N ILE A 147 -10.67 -1.67 -12.96
CA ILE A 147 -9.86 -1.60 -11.74
C ILE A 147 -9.47 -0.17 -11.45
N VAL A 148 -9.47 0.17 -10.16
CA VAL A 148 -9.14 1.51 -9.68
C VAL A 148 -8.14 1.36 -8.55
N LEU A 149 -7.07 2.15 -8.59
CA LEU A 149 -6.05 2.12 -7.53
C LEU A 149 -6.70 2.44 -6.19
N ILE A 150 -6.46 1.60 -5.19
CA ILE A 150 -6.99 1.83 -3.85
C ILE A 150 -6.25 2.99 -3.20
N SER A 151 -7.03 3.94 -2.70
CA SER A 151 -6.50 5.06 -1.92
C SER A 151 -7.49 5.41 -0.81
N ILE A 152 -6.99 6.02 0.25
CA ILE A 152 -7.82 6.50 1.34
C ILE A 152 -7.58 8.00 1.53
N PRO A 153 -8.58 8.74 2.06
CA PRO A 153 -8.41 10.16 2.34
C PRO A 153 -7.28 10.39 3.33
N ASN A 154 -6.58 11.52 3.19
CA ASN A 154 -5.50 11.89 4.08
C ASN A 154 -5.98 11.97 5.54
N PRO A 155 -5.10 11.72 6.51
CA PRO A 155 -5.44 11.89 7.93
C PRO A 155 -5.86 13.33 8.21
N SER A 156 -6.88 13.50 9.04
CA SER A 156 -7.35 14.84 9.43
C SER A 156 -6.54 15.41 10.59
#